data_bd372ef55ac69d6ca632914d8a2ebd1a
#
_entry.id   bd372ef55ac69d6ca632914d8a2ebd1a
#
_cell.length_a   1.000
_cell.length_b   1.000
_cell.length_c   1.000
_cell.angle_alpha   90.00
_cell.angle_beta   90.00
_cell.angle_gamma   90.00
#
_symmetry.space_group_name_H-M   'P 1'
#
loop_
_entity.id
_entity.type
_entity.pdbx_description
1 polymer ?
#
loop_
_entity_poly.entity_id
_entity_poly.type
_entity_poly.pdbx_seq_one_letter_code
_entity_poly.pdbx_strand_id
1 'polypeptide(L)'
;MAFRSSVIPFSKAYWDLELEGGGNLPPGPCFIYGNHSNNYDPFILNAFTELGGATTGVMTMEYLRSGILSKIFSAAGIVGTQKRVPEPHLIRRIWRMLDEGRRVVIFPEGGRRWDGRPAPWIESTAKLFMRATVPVYPVEIIGSYVGWPRWASWPRPGHLKVKVHDAIDFSDQPDLEIGLDRLKKPIAVDENVVSRSIRPAWAFRPADGIARLLYRDPESGVFGGLRASRGNEVSNLPGTRRWRVQADSTLVDMDTGIHTISADLYDQIKNLPLPDSSDQPILQGTANLRIASHLSEDRILPNQTCTLWKDHLEFGDTHYINLEDVRYTGLERNDKLWLISDSSTVFAHFRREDSVLAWKDVLDRLAPHTNQ
;
A
#
# COMPACT_ATOMS: atom_id res chain seq x y z
N MET A 1 -0.22 -5.93 26.72
CA MET A 1 1.16 -5.97 27.30
C MET A 1 2.10 -6.91 26.53
N ALA A 2 1.75 -8.17 26.28
CA ALA A 2 2.64 -9.14 25.61
C ALA A 2 3.11 -8.69 24.20
N PHE A 3 2.25 -8.08 23.43
CA PHE A 3 2.55 -7.62 22.06
C PHE A 3 3.63 -6.51 22.07
N ARG A 4 3.47 -5.51 22.93
CA ARG A 4 4.45 -4.44 23.08
C ARG A 4 5.81 -4.95 23.55
N SER A 5 5.80 -5.90 24.49
CA SER A 5 7.03 -6.48 25.06
C SER A 5 7.90 -7.23 24.03
N SER A 6 7.34 -7.61 22.87
CA SER A 6 8.07 -8.23 21.77
C SER A 6 8.36 -7.28 20.61
N VAL A 7 7.35 -6.48 20.20
CA VAL A 7 7.47 -5.61 19.02
C VAL A 7 8.46 -4.46 19.26
N ILE A 8 8.39 -3.76 20.38
CA ILE A 8 9.25 -2.60 20.64
C ILE A 8 10.74 -2.99 20.77
N PRO A 9 11.13 -4.03 21.55
CA PRO A 9 12.52 -4.45 21.60
C PRO A 9 13.07 -4.90 20.25
N PHE A 10 12.29 -5.66 19.48
CA PHE A 10 12.68 -6.06 18.13
C PHE A 10 12.90 -4.85 17.23
N SER A 11 11.96 -3.89 17.25
CA SER A 11 12.04 -2.69 16.43
C SER A 11 13.23 -1.82 16.81
N LYS A 12 13.55 -1.69 18.11
CA LYS A 12 14.76 -1.01 18.59
C LYS A 12 16.04 -1.71 18.13
N ALA A 13 16.06 -3.03 18.17
CA ALA A 13 17.24 -3.79 17.76
C ALA A 13 17.48 -3.78 16.25
N TYR A 14 16.40 -3.84 15.46
CA TYR A 14 16.50 -3.98 14.00
C TYR A 14 16.44 -2.64 13.25
N TRP A 15 15.57 -1.71 13.69
CA TRP A 15 15.37 -0.40 13.05
C TRP A 15 15.74 0.78 13.93
N ASP A 16 16.52 0.59 14.99
CA ASP A 16 16.91 1.68 15.90
C ASP A 16 15.73 2.63 16.20
N LEU A 17 14.62 2.05 16.69
CA LEU A 17 13.34 2.74 16.84
C LEU A 17 13.43 3.91 17.82
N GLU A 18 13.18 5.11 17.32
CA GLU A 18 12.99 6.34 18.08
C GLU A 18 11.50 6.65 18.24
N LEU A 19 11.08 7.02 19.46
CA LEU A 19 9.70 7.40 19.77
C LEU A 19 9.68 8.85 20.26
N GLU A 20 8.99 9.74 19.55
CA GLU A 20 8.86 11.17 19.85
C GLU A 20 7.38 11.54 20.09
N GLY A 21 7.14 12.62 20.84
CA GLY A 21 5.77 13.12 21.10
C GLY A 21 5.10 12.47 22.30
N GLY A 22 5.90 12.01 23.26
CA GLY A 22 5.44 11.44 24.52
C GLY A 22 4.65 10.14 24.30
N GLY A 23 5.24 9.01 24.46
CA GLY A 23 4.64 7.69 24.29
C GLY A 23 3.33 7.40 25.01
N ASN A 24 2.66 8.40 25.55
CA ASN A 24 1.42 8.31 26.27
C ASN A 24 0.35 9.18 25.60
N LEU A 25 -0.38 8.59 24.67
CA LEU A 25 -1.67 9.15 24.34
C LEU A 25 -2.53 9.20 25.61
N PRO A 26 -3.34 10.24 25.83
CA PRO A 26 -4.18 10.35 26.99
C PRO A 26 -5.12 9.15 27.10
N PRO A 27 -5.56 8.75 28.30
CA PRO A 27 -6.53 7.69 28.47
C PRO A 27 -7.86 8.05 27.79
N GLY A 28 -8.57 7.04 27.29
CA GLY A 28 -9.88 7.21 26.68
C GLY A 28 -9.93 6.92 25.19
N PRO A 29 -11.12 7.00 24.58
CA PRO A 29 -11.32 6.71 23.17
C PRO A 29 -10.72 7.81 22.31
N CYS A 30 -10.08 7.43 21.22
CA CYS A 30 -9.56 8.35 20.22
C CYS A 30 -9.39 7.65 18.87
N PHE A 31 -9.30 8.43 17.81
CA PHE A 31 -8.73 7.96 16.56
C PHE A 31 -7.22 8.18 16.55
N ILE A 32 -6.52 7.23 15.98
CA ILE A 32 -5.09 7.29 15.70
C ILE A 32 -4.92 6.97 14.23
N TYR A 33 -4.23 7.82 13.50
CA TYR A 33 -3.97 7.55 12.09
C TYR A 33 -2.50 7.86 11.74
N GLY A 34 -1.99 7.20 10.69
CA GLY A 34 -0.62 7.39 10.25
C GLY A 34 -0.45 7.15 8.76
N ASN A 35 0.72 7.53 8.24
CA ASN A 35 1.17 7.13 6.92
C ASN A 35 1.52 5.64 6.90
N HIS A 36 1.38 4.98 5.72
CA HIS A 36 1.51 3.54 5.62
C HIS A 36 2.42 3.11 4.49
N SER A 37 3.60 2.62 4.81
CA SER A 37 4.62 2.25 3.84
C SER A 37 4.97 0.76 3.86
N ASN A 38 4.97 0.10 5.02
CA ASN A 38 5.34 -1.30 5.11
C ASN A 38 4.36 -2.16 5.93
N ASN A 39 4.57 -3.47 5.92
CA ASN A 39 3.72 -4.42 6.64
C ASN A 39 3.83 -4.32 8.16
N TYR A 40 4.87 -3.67 8.68
CA TYR A 40 5.14 -3.60 10.11
C TYR A 40 4.52 -2.38 10.78
N ASP A 41 4.13 -1.35 10.02
CA ASP A 41 3.53 -0.11 10.55
C ASP A 41 2.34 -0.36 11.48
N PRO A 42 1.37 -1.24 11.17
CA PRO A 42 0.25 -1.51 12.07
C PRO A 42 0.70 -2.08 13.42
N PHE A 43 1.75 -2.89 13.42
CA PHE A 43 2.29 -3.48 14.64
C PHE A 43 3.00 -2.42 15.50
N ILE A 44 3.78 -1.53 14.88
CA ILE A 44 4.42 -0.40 15.56
C ILE A 44 3.37 0.51 16.19
N LEU A 45 2.37 0.95 15.42
CA LEU A 45 1.32 1.84 15.92
C LEU A 45 0.55 1.21 17.07
N ASN A 46 0.13 -0.05 16.94
CA ASN A 46 -0.58 -0.73 18.03
C ASN A 46 0.30 -0.91 19.28
N ALA A 47 1.57 -1.33 19.12
CA ALA A 47 2.48 -1.50 20.24
C ALA A 47 2.79 -0.18 20.95
N PHE A 48 2.92 0.91 20.19
CA PHE A 48 3.20 2.24 20.71
C PHE A 48 1.99 2.85 21.44
N THR A 49 0.78 2.59 20.95
CA THR A 49 -0.47 3.17 21.46
C THR A 49 -1.16 2.32 22.53
N GLU A 50 -0.70 1.10 22.79
CA GLU A 50 -1.31 0.16 23.75
C GLU A 50 -1.29 0.65 25.22
N LEU A 51 -0.40 1.61 25.55
CA LEU A 51 -0.16 2.05 26.94
C LEU A 51 -1.35 2.74 27.62
N GLY A 52 -2.35 3.15 26.92
CA GLY A 52 -3.45 3.93 27.50
C GLY A 52 -4.84 3.31 27.31
N GLY A 53 -4.96 2.07 26.88
CA GLY A 53 -6.26 1.41 26.68
C GLY A 53 -6.25 0.36 25.58
N ALA A 54 -7.38 -0.33 25.43
CA ALA A 54 -7.55 -1.31 24.37
C ALA A 54 -7.50 -0.62 23.00
N THR A 55 -6.56 -1.03 22.16
CA THR A 55 -6.39 -0.53 20.81
C THR A 55 -6.94 -1.53 19.81
N THR A 56 -7.66 -1.06 18.82
CA THR A 56 -8.15 -1.86 17.69
C THR A 56 -7.78 -1.16 16.39
N GLY A 57 -8.02 -1.79 15.27
CA GLY A 57 -7.71 -1.19 13.97
C GLY A 57 -8.61 -1.71 12.87
N VAL A 58 -8.56 -1.03 11.73
CA VAL A 58 -9.26 -1.43 10.51
C VAL A 58 -8.24 -2.06 9.56
N MET A 59 -8.54 -3.27 9.08
CA MET A 59 -7.68 -4.04 8.21
C MET A 59 -8.49 -4.64 7.06
N THR A 60 -7.87 -4.88 5.92
CA THR A 60 -8.55 -5.57 4.81
C THR A 60 -9.06 -6.94 5.25
N MET A 61 -10.32 -7.25 4.93
CA MET A 61 -11.04 -8.48 5.33
C MET A 61 -10.25 -9.77 5.02
N GLU A 62 -9.44 -9.77 3.98
CA GLU A 62 -8.70 -10.96 3.55
C GLU A 62 -7.72 -11.48 4.61
N TYR A 63 -7.06 -10.58 5.35
CA TYR A 63 -6.18 -11.00 6.46
C TYR A 63 -6.94 -11.63 7.64
N LEU A 64 -8.25 -11.43 7.69
CA LEU A 64 -9.12 -11.95 8.75
C LEU A 64 -9.82 -13.26 8.36
N ARG A 65 -9.70 -13.73 7.11
CA ARG A 65 -10.44 -14.90 6.62
C ARG A 65 -9.79 -16.25 6.91
N SER A 66 -8.47 -16.31 7.10
CA SER A 66 -7.80 -17.61 7.25
C SER A 66 -6.51 -17.55 8.07
N GLY A 67 -6.17 -18.68 8.70
CA GLY A 67 -4.91 -18.91 9.40
C GLY A 67 -4.92 -18.52 10.88
N ILE A 68 -3.81 -18.80 11.55
CA ILE A 68 -3.60 -18.49 12.97
C ILE A 68 -3.67 -16.98 13.23
N LEU A 69 -3.13 -16.18 12.30
CA LEU A 69 -3.16 -14.71 12.40
C LEU A 69 -4.58 -14.15 12.42
N SER A 70 -5.54 -14.77 11.73
CA SER A 70 -6.93 -14.29 11.75
C SER A 70 -7.55 -14.39 13.16
N LYS A 71 -7.21 -15.44 13.90
CA LYS A 71 -7.67 -15.61 15.30
C LYS A 71 -7.05 -14.57 16.21
N ILE A 72 -5.76 -14.25 16.02
CA ILE A 72 -5.05 -13.22 16.79
C ILE A 72 -5.65 -11.84 16.50
N PHE A 73 -5.86 -11.50 15.24
CA PHE A 73 -6.44 -10.21 14.84
C PHE A 73 -7.90 -10.06 15.31
N SER A 74 -8.69 -11.13 15.22
CA SER A 74 -10.06 -11.12 15.74
C SER A 74 -10.10 -10.95 17.28
N ALA A 75 -9.20 -11.62 17.99
CA ALA A 75 -9.06 -11.47 19.43
C ALA A 75 -8.58 -10.07 19.84
N ALA A 76 -7.77 -9.41 19.01
CA ALA A 76 -7.36 -8.01 19.17
C ALA A 76 -8.48 -7.01 18.80
N GLY A 77 -9.66 -7.48 18.37
CA GLY A 77 -10.78 -6.63 17.98
C GLY A 77 -10.59 -5.92 16.65
N ILE A 78 -9.65 -6.36 15.79
CA ILE A 78 -9.43 -5.77 14.49
C ILE A 78 -10.64 -6.01 13.58
N VAL A 79 -11.05 -4.97 12.88
CA VAL A 79 -12.25 -4.96 12.04
C VAL A 79 -11.85 -5.09 10.56
N GLY A 80 -12.48 -6.04 9.88
CA GLY A 80 -12.29 -6.19 8.44
C GLY A 80 -13.06 -5.14 7.64
N THR A 81 -12.43 -4.61 6.60
CA THR A 81 -13.04 -3.73 5.60
C THR A 81 -12.84 -4.25 4.20
N GLN A 82 -13.81 -4.00 3.33
CA GLN A 82 -13.68 -4.11 1.88
C GLN A 82 -13.41 -2.71 1.33
N LYS A 83 -12.19 -2.46 0.92
CA LYS A 83 -11.76 -1.11 0.50
C LYS A 83 -12.69 -0.51 -0.53
N ARG A 84 -13.05 0.77 -0.34
CA ARG A 84 -13.83 1.61 -1.26
C ARG A 84 -15.24 1.13 -1.62
N VAL A 85 -15.76 0.16 -0.92
CA VAL A 85 -17.19 -0.16 -0.95
C VAL A 85 -17.83 0.55 0.24
N PRO A 86 -18.97 1.26 0.06
CA PRO A 86 -19.67 1.85 1.20
C PRO A 86 -20.04 0.79 2.24
N GLU A 87 -19.50 0.89 3.44
CA GLU A 87 -19.72 -0.07 4.51
C GLU A 87 -20.35 0.61 5.75
N PRO A 88 -21.66 0.92 5.72
CA PRO A 88 -22.35 1.54 6.87
C PRO A 88 -22.21 0.72 8.16
N HIS A 89 -22.08 -0.60 8.04
CA HIS A 89 -21.86 -1.49 9.18
C HIS A 89 -20.47 -1.30 9.81
N LEU A 90 -19.45 -1.05 9.00
CA LEU A 90 -18.10 -0.75 9.46
C LEU A 90 -18.09 0.53 10.29
N ILE A 91 -18.70 1.59 9.75
CA ILE A 91 -18.78 2.89 10.43
C ILE A 91 -19.49 2.75 11.78
N ARG A 92 -20.65 2.07 11.81
CA ARG A 92 -21.36 1.80 13.08
C ARG A 92 -20.53 0.99 14.08
N ARG A 93 -19.73 0.03 13.59
CA ARG A 93 -18.84 -0.77 14.43
C ARG A 93 -17.69 0.07 14.99
N ILE A 94 -17.12 0.97 14.19
CA ILE A 94 -16.09 1.92 14.65
C ILE A 94 -16.64 2.79 15.78
N TRP A 95 -17.80 3.41 15.60
CA TRP A 95 -18.41 4.23 16.65
C TRP A 95 -18.68 3.44 17.93
N ARG A 96 -19.21 2.22 17.83
CA ARG A 96 -19.41 1.36 19.00
C ARG A 96 -18.09 1.09 19.74
N MET A 97 -16.99 0.86 19.03
CA MET A 97 -15.70 0.63 19.68
C MET A 97 -15.20 1.89 20.41
N LEU A 98 -15.41 3.07 19.85
CA LEU A 98 -15.09 4.33 20.54
C LEU A 98 -15.99 4.53 21.78
N ASP A 99 -17.27 4.23 21.68
CA ASP A 99 -18.21 4.28 22.83
C ASP A 99 -17.82 3.29 23.94
N GLU A 100 -17.23 2.14 23.58
CA GLU A 100 -16.62 1.17 24.50
C GLU A 100 -15.29 1.65 25.12
N GLY A 101 -14.85 2.89 24.82
CA GLY A 101 -13.59 3.46 25.33
C GLY A 101 -12.34 2.99 24.59
N ARG A 102 -12.47 2.36 23.43
CA ARG A 102 -11.33 1.85 22.65
C ARG A 102 -10.69 2.93 21.78
N ARG A 103 -9.44 2.71 21.45
CA ARG A 103 -8.69 3.48 20.47
C ARG A 103 -8.77 2.80 19.12
N VAL A 104 -9.03 3.56 18.06
CA VAL A 104 -9.19 3.02 16.70
C VAL A 104 -8.06 3.53 15.80
N VAL A 105 -7.23 2.60 15.31
CA VAL A 105 -6.13 2.88 14.39
C VAL A 105 -6.61 2.73 12.95
N ILE A 106 -6.39 3.75 12.12
CA ILE A 106 -6.75 3.75 10.69
C ILE A 106 -5.59 4.31 9.88
N PHE A 107 -5.28 3.67 8.75
CA PHE A 107 -4.39 4.20 7.73
C PHE A 107 -5.23 4.80 6.60
N PRO A 108 -5.35 6.13 6.51
CA PRO A 108 -6.30 6.80 5.62
C PRO A 108 -5.95 6.68 4.14
N GLU A 109 -4.71 6.33 3.81
CA GLU A 109 -4.26 6.03 2.45
C GLU A 109 -4.88 4.72 1.91
N GLY A 110 -5.46 3.89 2.78
CA GLY A 110 -6.12 2.62 2.41
C GLY A 110 -5.19 1.55 1.85
N GLY A 111 -3.89 1.79 1.79
CA GLY A 111 -2.88 0.85 1.33
C GLY A 111 -1.48 1.35 1.57
N ARG A 112 -0.51 0.46 1.41
CA ARG A 112 0.90 0.82 1.53
C ARG A 112 1.37 1.59 0.31
N ARG A 113 2.24 2.56 0.52
CA ARG A 113 2.90 3.34 -0.54
C ARG A 113 3.80 2.45 -1.39
N TRP A 114 3.81 2.67 -2.71
CA TRP A 114 4.66 1.93 -3.62
C TRP A 114 6.04 2.55 -3.80
N ASP A 115 6.11 3.87 -3.78
CA ASP A 115 7.28 4.67 -4.14
C ASP A 115 7.81 5.55 -2.99
N GLY A 116 7.21 5.47 -1.80
CA GLY A 116 7.62 6.24 -0.62
C GLY A 116 7.03 7.65 -0.52
N ARG A 117 6.32 8.13 -1.55
CA ARG A 117 5.63 9.42 -1.54
C ARG A 117 4.28 9.35 -0.84
N PRO A 118 3.75 10.46 -0.32
CA PRO A 118 2.38 10.52 0.21
C PRO A 118 1.36 10.03 -0.81
N ALA A 119 0.49 9.12 -0.39
CA ALA A 119 -0.56 8.56 -1.25
C ALA A 119 -1.88 9.33 -1.09
N PRO A 120 -2.76 9.27 -2.10
CA PRO A 120 -4.13 9.82 -1.99
C PRO A 120 -4.89 9.20 -0.82
N TRP A 121 -5.70 9.99 -0.15
CA TRP A 121 -6.54 9.55 0.96
C TRP A 121 -7.90 9.04 0.50
N ILE A 122 -8.44 8.10 1.26
CA ILE A 122 -9.84 7.73 1.15
C ILE A 122 -10.67 8.85 1.79
N GLU A 123 -11.40 9.61 0.98
CA GLU A 123 -12.15 10.80 1.38
C GLU A 123 -13.15 10.51 2.52
N SER A 124 -13.84 9.37 2.46
CA SER A 124 -14.76 8.96 3.53
C SER A 124 -14.09 8.78 4.89
N THR A 125 -12.79 8.45 4.92
CA THR A 125 -12.01 8.38 6.18
C THR A 125 -11.74 9.77 6.74
N ALA A 126 -11.44 10.75 5.88
CA ALA A 126 -11.29 12.13 6.33
C ALA A 126 -12.61 12.68 6.89
N LYS A 127 -13.73 12.44 6.21
CA LYS A 127 -15.08 12.82 6.69
C LYS A 127 -15.42 12.14 8.03
N LEU A 128 -14.97 10.90 8.25
CA LEU A 128 -15.14 10.20 9.52
C LEU A 128 -14.38 10.91 10.65
N PHE A 129 -13.11 11.30 10.42
CA PHE A 129 -12.30 12.02 11.41
C PHE A 129 -12.86 13.41 11.73
N MET A 130 -13.27 14.18 10.71
CA MET A 130 -13.84 15.50 10.90
C MET A 130 -15.17 15.52 11.67
N ARG A 131 -15.90 14.39 11.66
CA ARG A 131 -17.16 14.22 12.41
C ARG A 131 -16.94 13.55 13.77
N ALA A 132 -15.69 13.26 14.15
CA ALA A 132 -15.41 12.61 15.40
C ALA A 132 -15.70 13.49 16.61
N THR A 133 -16.36 12.92 17.60
CA THR A 133 -16.56 13.52 18.92
C THR A 133 -15.45 13.17 19.91
N VAL A 134 -14.45 12.45 19.43
CA VAL A 134 -13.26 12.01 20.18
C VAL A 134 -12.01 12.62 19.55
N PRO A 135 -10.91 12.77 20.29
CA PRO A 135 -9.66 13.30 19.74
C PRO A 135 -9.13 12.47 18.56
N VAL A 136 -8.50 13.12 17.59
CA VAL A 136 -7.90 12.53 16.38
C VAL A 136 -6.41 12.81 16.37
N TYR A 137 -5.58 11.79 16.61
CA TYR A 137 -4.14 11.92 16.73
C TYR A 137 -3.41 11.47 15.47
N PRO A 138 -2.68 12.39 14.79
CA PRO A 138 -1.73 12.01 13.73
C PRO A 138 -0.50 11.33 14.32
N VAL A 139 -0.05 10.26 13.67
CA VAL A 139 1.22 9.59 13.98
C VAL A 139 2.05 9.49 12.72
N GLU A 140 3.14 10.21 12.71
CA GLU A 140 4.11 10.25 11.62
C GLU A 140 5.12 9.10 11.77
N ILE A 141 5.30 8.30 10.71
CA ILE A 141 6.26 7.21 10.67
C ILE A 141 7.30 7.54 9.60
N ILE A 142 8.54 7.74 9.99
CA ILE A 142 9.67 8.10 9.12
C ILE A 142 10.66 6.94 9.11
N GLY A 143 11.16 6.57 7.92
CA GLY A 143 12.06 5.43 7.75
C GLY A 143 11.36 4.11 7.44
N SER A 144 10.03 4.10 7.43
CA SER A 144 9.21 2.91 7.19
C SER A 144 9.37 2.39 5.75
N TYR A 145 9.29 3.26 4.75
CA TYR A 145 9.47 2.87 3.35
C TYR A 145 10.91 2.46 3.07
N VAL A 146 11.88 3.29 3.42
CA VAL A 146 13.30 2.95 3.17
C VAL A 146 13.75 1.70 3.94
N GLY A 147 13.15 1.44 5.12
CA GLY A 147 13.39 0.25 5.92
C GLY A 147 12.73 -1.03 5.37
N TRP A 148 11.63 -0.92 4.65
CA TRP A 148 10.99 -2.05 3.95
C TRP A 148 10.03 -1.57 2.87
N PRO A 149 10.53 -1.18 1.69
CA PRO A 149 9.69 -0.78 0.58
C PRO A 149 8.64 -1.84 0.24
N ARG A 150 7.45 -1.43 -0.13
CA ARG A 150 6.35 -2.36 -0.46
C ARG A 150 6.74 -3.41 -1.48
N TRP A 151 7.53 -3.05 -2.48
CA TRP A 151 8.01 -3.92 -3.53
C TRP A 151 9.15 -4.86 -3.09
N ALA A 152 9.92 -4.49 -2.04
CA ALA A 152 11.09 -5.24 -1.61
C ALA A 152 10.72 -6.60 -1.01
N SER A 153 11.53 -7.61 -1.32
CA SER A 153 11.36 -8.95 -0.76
C SER A 153 11.89 -9.06 0.67
N TRP A 154 12.83 -8.20 1.05
CA TRP A 154 13.52 -8.25 2.34
C TRP A 154 13.46 -6.91 3.07
N PRO A 155 13.27 -6.91 4.39
CA PRO A 155 13.42 -5.72 5.20
C PRO A 155 14.90 -5.31 5.28
N ARG A 156 15.16 -4.05 5.57
CA ARG A 156 16.48 -3.43 5.65
C ARG A 156 16.66 -2.82 7.02
N PRO A 157 17.76 -3.08 7.72
CA PRO A 157 18.04 -2.40 8.97
C PRO A 157 18.35 -0.93 8.71
N GLY A 158 17.79 -0.06 9.52
CA GLY A 158 17.90 1.38 9.36
C GLY A 158 17.43 2.08 10.61
N HIS A 159 16.98 3.31 10.48
CA HIS A 159 16.41 4.08 11.58
C HIS A 159 14.91 4.29 11.34
N LEU A 160 14.10 4.01 12.35
CA LEU A 160 12.64 4.17 12.32
C LEU A 160 12.23 5.18 13.38
N LYS A 161 11.71 6.32 12.97
CA LYS A 161 11.20 7.34 13.86
C LYS A 161 9.68 7.37 13.83
N VAL A 162 9.06 7.33 15.00
CA VAL A 162 7.61 7.42 15.19
C VAL A 162 7.31 8.62 16.07
N LYS A 163 6.55 9.57 15.53
CA LYS A 163 6.19 10.81 16.19
C LYS A 163 4.68 10.92 16.33
N VAL A 164 4.20 11.08 17.55
CA VAL A 164 2.81 11.43 17.83
C VAL A 164 2.68 12.93 17.86
N HIS A 165 1.81 13.48 17.02
CA HIS A 165 1.47 14.90 17.02
C HIS A 165 0.30 15.18 17.96
N ASP A 166 0.06 16.46 18.25
CA ASP A 166 -1.10 16.90 19.01
C ASP A 166 -2.41 16.53 18.29
N ALA A 167 -3.49 16.37 19.07
CA ALA A 167 -4.79 16.09 18.51
C ALA A 167 -5.25 17.23 17.60
N ILE A 168 -5.86 16.86 16.47
CA ILE A 168 -6.44 17.86 15.57
C ILE A 168 -7.82 18.24 16.06
N ASP A 169 -8.06 19.54 16.17
CA ASP A 169 -9.36 20.10 16.50
C ASP A 169 -10.17 20.42 15.24
N PHE A 170 -11.44 20.03 15.26
CA PHE A 170 -12.43 20.31 14.23
C PHE A 170 -13.65 21.05 14.77
N SER A 171 -13.53 21.69 15.93
CA SER A 171 -14.63 22.46 16.56
C SER A 171 -15.12 23.62 15.69
N ASP A 172 -14.27 24.15 14.81
CA ASP A 172 -14.58 25.18 13.83
C ASP A 172 -15.33 24.65 12.58
N GLN A 173 -15.58 23.34 12.50
CA GLN A 173 -16.29 22.68 11.40
C GLN A 173 -15.79 23.14 10.00
N PRO A 174 -14.50 22.97 9.69
CA PRO A 174 -13.94 23.41 8.42
C PRO A 174 -14.59 22.66 7.25
N ASP A 175 -14.53 23.24 6.05
CA ASP A 175 -14.88 22.49 4.85
C ASP A 175 -13.93 21.28 4.63
N LEU A 176 -14.29 20.41 3.67
CA LEU A 176 -13.55 19.16 3.45
C LEU A 176 -12.12 19.39 3.00
N GLU A 177 -11.87 20.42 2.20
CA GLU A 177 -10.53 20.71 1.67
C GLU A 177 -9.60 21.17 2.79
N ILE A 178 -10.04 22.11 3.60
CA ILE A 178 -9.29 22.58 4.78
C ILE A 178 -9.09 21.45 5.79
N GLY A 179 -10.13 20.64 6.05
CA GLY A 179 -10.03 19.50 6.95
C GLY A 179 -9.06 18.44 6.46
N LEU A 180 -9.04 18.14 5.16
CA LEU A 180 -8.08 17.23 4.53
C LEU A 180 -6.65 17.76 4.65
N ASP A 181 -6.41 19.04 4.43
CA ASP A 181 -5.08 19.64 4.57
C ASP A 181 -4.57 19.51 6.02
N ARG A 182 -5.41 19.86 7.01
CA ARG A 182 -5.07 19.69 8.43
C ARG A 182 -4.71 18.24 8.79
N LEU A 183 -5.44 17.28 8.22
CA LEU A 183 -5.19 15.86 8.47
C LEU A 183 -3.95 15.36 7.76
N LYS A 184 -3.68 15.78 6.53
CA LYS A 184 -2.55 15.31 5.72
C LYS A 184 -1.20 15.87 6.19
N LYS A 185 -1.17 17.17 6.52
CA LYS A 185 0.05 17.90 6.83
C LYS A 185 0.96 17.23 7.87
N PRO A 186 0.45 16.73 9.01
CA PRO A 186 1.31 16.11 10.03
C PRO A 186 1.98 14.81 9.60
N ILE A 187 1.46 14.11 8.59
CA ILE A 187 1.96 12.81 8.14
C ILE A 187 2.38 12.80 6.65
N ALA A 188 2.62 13.99 6.10
CA ALA A 188 3.01 14.18 4.69
C ALA A 188 4.49 13.85 4.44
N VAL A 189 4.96 12.71 4.93
CA VAL A 189 6.35 12.28 4.77
C VAL A 189 6.60 11.79 3.35
N ASP A 190 7.53 12.44 2.63
CA ASP A 190 8.16 11.86 1.45
C ASP A 190 9.47 11.17 1.87
N GLU A 191 9.47 9.86 1.86
CA GLU A 191 10.61 9.07 2.30
C GLU A 191 11.79 9.07 1.32
N ASN A 192 11.60 9.62 0.13
CA ASN A 192 12.69 9.76 -0.85
C ASN A 192 13.63 10.93 -0.49
N VAL A 193 13.17 11.86 0.36
CA VAL A 193 13.97 13.03 0.79
C VAL A 193 14.36 12.99 2.27
N VAL A 194 14.10 11.88 2.99
CA VAL A 194 14.53 11.74 4.38
C VAL A 194 16.05 11.84 4.54
N SER A 195 16.50 12.26 5.72
CA SER A 195 17.92 12.46 6.01
C SER A 195 18.72 11.16 5.85
N ARG A 196 20.02 11.30 5.60
CA ARG A 196 20.92 10.14 5.49
C ARG A 196 20.97 9.29 6.77
N SER A 197 20.77 9.89 7.94
CA SER A 197 20.72 9.16 9.22
C SER A 197 19.56 8.20 9.33
N ILE A 198 18.47 8.44 8.62
CA ILE A 198 17.28 7.57 8.57
C ILE A 198 17.49 6.40 7.58
N ARG A 199 18.27 6.62 6.52
CA ARG A 199 18.42 5.65 5.43
C ARG A 199 19.24 4.44 5.86
N PRO A 200 18.85 3.21 5.41
CA PRO A 200 19.65 2.02 5.65
C PRO A 200 21.07 2.16 5.09
N ALA A 201 22.07 1.81 5.90
CA ALA A 201 23.46 1.80 5.45
C ALA A 201 23.81 0.54 4.63
N TRP A 202 23.07 -0.55 4.84
CA TRP A 202 23.23 -1.79 4.10
C TRP A 202 21.87 -2.50 3.92
N ALA A 203 21.80 -3.42 2.97
CA ALA A 203 20.63 -4.24 2.74
C ALA A 203 21.01 -5.61 2.19
N PHE A 204 20.31 -6.64 2.63
CA PHE A 204 20.41 -7.96 2.00
C PHE A 204 19.59 -7.97 0.72
N ARG A 205 20.24 -8.24 -0.43
CA ARG A 205 19.60 -8.35 -1.74
C ARG A 205 18.65 -7.19 -2.07
N PRO A 206 19.13 -5.94 -2.09
CA PRO A 206 18.27 -4.75 -2.19
C PRO A 206 17.48 -4.63 -3.50
N ALA A 207 17.90 -5.33 -4.57
CA ALA A 207 17.19 -5.35 -5.84
C ALA A 207 16.03 -6.35 -5.90
N ASP A 208 15.95 -7.29 -4.96
CA ASP A 208 14.92 -8.33 -5.00
C ASP A 208 13.52 -7.73 -4.87
N GLY A 209 12.73 -7.90 -5.92
CA GLY A 209 11.36 -7.43 -6.01
C GLY A 209 11.19 -6.05 -6.64
N ILE A 210 12.27 -5.36 -7.01
CA ILE A 210 12.19 -4.00 -7.58
C ILE A 210 11.41 -3.96 -8.91
N ALA A 211 11.40 -5.06 -9.68
CA ALA A 211 10.61 -5.18 -10.90
C ALA A 211 9.08 -5.09 -10.66
N ARG A 212 8.62 -5.19 -9.40
CA ARG A 212 7.23 -4.92 -9.05
C ARG A 212 6.89 -3.43 -9.09
N LEU A 213 7.88 -2.55 -8.85
CA LEU A 213 7.78 -1.10 -8.98
C LEU A 213 8.20 -0.66 -10.39
N LEU A 214 9.38 -1.11 -10.82
CA LEU A 214 9.95 -0.78 -12.13
C LEU A 214 9.57 -1.86 -13.13
N TYR A 215 8.32 -1.87 -13.56
CA TYR A 215 7.71 -2.93 -14.35
C TYR A 215 7.90 -2.76 -15.87
N ARG A 216 8.54 -1.66 -16.32
CA ARG A 216 8.87 -1.38 -17.73
C ARG A 216 10.33 -1.00 -17.86
N ASP A 217 10.93 -1.33 -18.98
CA ASP A 217 12.22 -0.77 -19.38
C ASP A 217 12.04 0.73 -19.69
N PRO A 218 12.81 1.62 -19.05
CA PRO A 218 12.68 3.07 -19.27
C PRO A 218 13.06 3.54 -20.67
N GLU A 219 13.83 2.75 -21.43
CA GLU A 219 14.25 3.09 -22.80
C GLU A 219 13.31 2.52 -23.85
N SER A 220 13.09 1.21 -23.82
CA SER A 220 12.27 0.53 -24.83
C SER A 220 10.77 0.58 -24.51
N GLY A 221 10.39 0.87 -23.27
CA GLY A 221 9.00 0.84 -22.84
C GLY A 221 8.40 -0.57 -22.72
N VAL A 222 9.18 -1.62 -22.87
CA VAL A 222 8.71 -3.00 -22.81
C VAL A 222 8.33 -3.38 -21.38
N PHE A 223 7.11 -3.88 -21.21
CA PHE A 223 6.65 -4.43 -19.93
C PHE A 223 7.42 -5.70 -19.58
N GLY A 224 7.80 -5.85 -18.29
CA GLY A 224 8.65 -6.96 -17.84
C GLY A 224 10.08 -6.89 -18.39
N GLY A 225 10.47 -5.76 -18.99
CA GLY A 225 11.80 -5.55 -19.59
C GLY A 225 12.93 -5.36 -18.60
N LEU A 226 12.66 -5.37 -17.28
CA LEU A 226 13.68 -5.26 -16.25
C LEU A 226 13.77 -6.53 -15.41
N ARG A 227 15.00 -6.97 -15.12
CA ARG A 227 15.28 -8.14 -14.29
C ARG A 227 16.28 -7.84 -13.18
N ALA A 228 15.94 -8.20 -11.96
CA ALA A 228 16.89 -8.19 -10.86
C ALA A 228 17.87 -9.37 -10.99
N SER A 229 19.16 -9.09 -10.84
CA SER A 229 20.22 -10.08 -10.87
C SER A 229 21.17 -9.92 -9.68
N ARG A 230 21.75 -11.05 -9.21
CA ARG A 230 22.73 -11.09 -8.12
C ARG A 230 22.30 -10.39 -6.82
N GLY A 231 21.00 -10.09 -6.67
CA GLY A 231 20.43 -9.50 -5.45
C GLY A 231 20.64 -8.01 -5.27
N ASN A 232 21.55 -7.37 -5.99
CA ASN A 232 21.83 -5.93 -5.91
C ASN A 232 21.87 -5.21 -7.25
N GLU A 233 21.64 -5.91 -8.35
CA GLU A 233 21.67 -5.35 -9.70
C GLU A 233 20.32 -5.53 -10.39
N VAL A 234 19.99 -4.60 -11.26
CA VAL A 234 18.87 -4.67 -12.20
C VAL A 234 19.43 -4.42 -13.60
N SER A 235 18.99 -5.19 -14.57
CA SER A 235 19.31 -4.96 -15.98
C SER A 235 18.05 -4.93 -16.81
N ASN A 236 18.11 -4.17 -17.93
CA ASN A 236 17.10 -4.30 -18.96
C ASN A 236 17.29 -5.61 -19.76
N LEU A 237 16.28 -5.99 -20.52
CA LEU A 237 16.41 -7.00 -21.57
C LEU A 237 16.72 -6.25 -22.89
N PRO A 238 17.87 -6.39 -23.51
CA PRO A 238 18.81 -7.52 -23.55
C PRO A 238 20.03 -7.42 -22.60
N GLY A 239 20.05 -6.58 -21.59
CA GLY A 239 21.20 -6.46 -20.67
C GLY A 239 22.21 -5.40 -21.07
N THR A 240 21.81 -4.47 -21.94
CA THR A 240 22.62 -3.33 -22.41
C THR A 240 22.73 -2.22 -21.38
N ARG A 241 21.79 -2.12 -20.45
CA ARG A 241 21.84 -1.21 -19.30
C ARG A 241 21.71 -1.93 -17.99
N ARG A 242 22.47 -1.49 -17.01
CA ARG A 242 22.51 -2.07 -15.67
C ARG A 242 22.55 -0.99 -14.62
N TRP A 243 21.80 -1.22 -13.56
CA TRP A 243 21.76 -0.36 -12.37
C TRP A 243 22.10 -1.15 -11.14
N ARG A 244 22.87 -0.56 -10.25
CA ARG A 244 23.06 -1.09 -8.89
C ARG A 244 22.05 -0.45 -7.95
N VAL A 245 21.28 -1.28 -7.26
CA VAL A 245 20.31 -0.84 -6.26
C VAL A 245 21.02 -0.69 -4.93
N GLN A 246 20.96 0.49 -4.35
CA GLN A 246 21.52 0.81 -3.05
C GLN A 246 20.58 0.37 -1.92
N ALA A 247 21.09 0.36 -0.69
CA ALA A 247 20.31 0.00 0.50
C ALA A 247 19.08 0.89 0.71
N ASP A 248 19.14 2.15 0.29
CA ASP A 248 18.07 3.15 0.39
C ASP A 248 17.13 3.21 -0.82
N SER A 249 17.18 2.24 -1.71
CA SER A 249 16.41 2.16 -2.97
C SER A 249 16.87 3.12 -4.08
N THR A 250 17.98 3.83 -3.91
CA THR A 250 18.60 4.60 -5.01
C THR A 250 19.19 3.62 -6.03
N LEU A 251 19.02 3.91 -7.32
CA LEU A 251 19.66 3.20 -8.41
C LEU A 251 20.88 3.98 -8.89
N VAL A 252 21.99 3.30 -9.08
CA VAL A 252 23.21 3.86 -9.68
C VAL A 252 23.38 3.20 -11.03
N ASP A 253 23.31 3.98 -12.10
CA ASP A 253 23.61 3.52 -13.44
C ASP A 253 25.08 3.10 -13.50
N MET A 254 25.34 1.88 -13.93
CA MET A 254 26.70 1.30 -13.85
C MET A 254 27.62 1.78 -14.95
N ASP A 255 27.09 2.37 -16.02
CA ASP A 255 27.87 2.88 -17.14
C ASP A 255 28.18 4.38 -16.97
N THR A 256 27.21 5.15 -16.45
CA THR A 256 27.34 6.62 -16.30
C THR A 256 27.65 7.06 -14.87
N GLY A 257 27.41 6.22 -13.88
CA GLY A 257 27.51 6.58 -12.46
C GLY A 257 26.39 7.50 -11.95
N ILE A 258 25.36 7.77 -12.76
CA ILE A 258 24.25 8.63 -12.39
C ILE A 258 23.38 7.95 -11.33
N HIS A 259 23.06 8.69 -10.28
CA HIS A 259 22.15 8.26 -9.23
C HIS A 259 20.73 8.71 -9.53
N THR A 260 19.78 7.78 -9.47
CA THR A 260 18.35 8.02 -9.69
C THR A 260 17.54 7.43 -8.55
N ILE A 261 16.58 8.18 -8.02
CA ILE A 261 15.64 7.67 -7.02
C ILE A 261 14.68 6.71 -7.71
N SER A 262 14.37 5.57 -7.08
CA SER A 262 13.45 4.58 -7.68
C SER A 262 12.06 5.15 -7.97
N ALA A 263 11.59 6.12 -7.18
CA ALA A 263 10.34 6.83 -7.40
C ALA A 263 10.34 7.67 -8.69
N ASP A 264 11.47 8.33 -9.00
CA ASP A 264 11.57 9.15 -10.23
C ASP A 264 11.62 8.27 -11.49
N LEU A 265 12.32 7.14 -11.41
CA LEU A 265 12.33 6.17 -12.50
C LEU A 265 10.94 5.51 -12.68
N TYR A 266 10.21 5.28 -11.58
CA TYR A 266 8.83 4.82 -11.64
C TYR A 266 7.92 5.83 -12.34
N ASP A 267 8.03 7.13 -12.03
CA ASP A 267 7.28 8.17 -12.74
C ASP A 267 7.60 8.18 -14.23
N GLN A 268 8.88 8.07 -14.59
CA GLN A 268 9.29 8.00 -15.99
C GLN A 268 8.60 6.84 -16.71
N ILE A 269 8.68 5.62 -16.18
CA ILE A 269 8.11 4.44 -16.85
C ILE A 269 6.58 4.44 -16.85
N LYS A 270 5.94 4.97 -15.80
CA LYS A 270 4.49 5.10 -15.70
C LYS A 270 3.92 6.01 -16.78
N ASN A 271 4.65 7.09 -17.13
CA ASN A 271 4.24 8.08 -18.10
C ASN A 271 4.62 7.74 -19.56
N LEU A 272 5.39 6.68 -19.80
CA LEU A 272 5.69 6.23 -21.15
C LEU A 272 4.40 5.93 -21.93
N PRO A 273 4.36 6.22 -23.26
CA PRO A 273 3.23 5.86 -24.11
C PRO A 273 2.86 4.38 -23.99
N LEU A 274 1.58 4.07 -23.98
CA LEU A 274 1.14 2.67 -24.11
C LEU A 274 1.29 2.21 -25.56
N PRO A 275 1.47 0.89 -25.80
CA PRO A 275 1.46 0.35 -27.15
C PRO A 275 0.20 0.77 -27.91
N ASP A 276 0.35 1.24 -29.13
CA ASP A 276 -0.78 1.78 -29.93
C ASP A 276 -1.47 0.73 -30.79
N SER A 277 -0.92 -0.48 -30.83
CA SER A 277 -1.51 -1.58 -31.61
C SER A 277 -2.75 -2.16 -30.96
N SER A 278 -3.84 -2.25 -31.71
CA SER A 278 -5.05 -3.01 -31.31
C SER A 278 -4.84 -4.53 -31.43
N ASP A 279 -3.83 -4.96 -32.17
CA ASP A 279 -3.61 -6.36 -32.50
C ASP A 279 -2.66 -7.09 -31.53
N GLN A 280 -2.15 -6.36 -30.53
CA GLN A 280 -1.30 -6.94 -29.50
C GLN A 280 -1.78 -6.52 -28.11
N PRO A 281 -1.77 -7.45 -27.13
CA PRO A 281 -2.12 -7.12 -25.78
C PRO A 281 -1.11 -6.14 -25.16
N ILE A 282 -1.61 -5.25 -24.29
CA ILE A 282 -0.77 -4.33 -23.53
C ILE A 282 -0.05 -5.06 -22.40
N LEU A 283 -0.79 -5.92 -21.68
CA LEU A 283 -0.27 -6.76 -20.60
C LEU A 283 -0.79 -8.18 -20.73
N GLN A 284 0.05 -9.13 -20.39
CA GLN A 284 -0.34 -10.53 -20.24
C GLN A 284 0.32 -11.10 -18.97
N GLY A 285 -0.41 -11.93 -18.23
CA GLY A 285 0.09 -12.57 -17.01
C GLY A 285 -0.73 -13.81 -16.67
N THR A 286 -0.33 -14.51 -15.61
CA THR A 286 -1.05 -15.68 -15.11
C THR A 286 -1.53 -15.45 -13.68
N ALA A 287 -2.82 -15.70 -13.43
CA ALA A 287 -3.40 -15.52 -12.11
C ALA A 287 -4.33 -16.67 -11.70
N ASN A 288 -4.46 -16.86 -10.39
CA ASN A 288 -5.59 -17.60 -9.83
C ASN A 288 -6.76 -16.63 -9.66
N LEU A 289 -7.89 -16.95 -10.23
CA LEU A 289 -9.06 -16.08 -10.28
C LEU A 289 -10.12 -16.53 -9.28
N ARG A 290 -10.80 -15.57 -8.66
CA ARG A 290 -12.12 -15.73 -8.07
C ARG A 290 -13.03 -14.69 -8.69
N ILE A 291 -14.06 -15.15 -9.36
CA ILE A 291 -15.05 -14.30 -10.03
C ILE A 291 -16.36 -14.43 -9.26
N ALA A 292 -16.77 -13.33 -8.63
CA ALA A 292 -18.07 -13.20 -7.96
C ALA A 292 -19.04 -12.49 -8.91
N SER A 293 -20.06 -13.21 -9.38
CA SER A 293 -21.13 -12.63 -10.20
C SER A 293 -22.32 -12.27 -9.32
N HIS A 294 -23.05 -11.22 -9.69
CA HIS A 294 -24.30 -10.85 -9.01
C HIS A 294 -25.43 -11.88 -9.23
N LEU A 295 -25.26 -12.79 -10.19
CA LEU A 295 -26.31 -13.69 -10.65
C LEU A 295 -25.99 -15.20 -10.46
N SER A 296 -24.77 -15.54 -10.03
CA SER A 296 -24.32 -16.93 -9.93
C SER A 296 -23.35 -17.13 -8.75
N GLU A 297 -23.10 -18.41 -8.42
CA GLU A 297 -22.10 -18.78 -7.40
C GLU A 297 -20.68 -18.33 -7.81
N ASP A 298 -19.84 -18.05 -6.82
CA ASP A 298 -18.43 -17.69 -7.00
C ASP A 298 -17.69 -18.79 -7.78
N ARG A 299 -17.01 -18.40 -8.84
CA ARG A 299 -16.17 -19.29 -9.65
C ARG A 299 -14.71 -19.12 -9.23
N ILE A 300 -14.03 -20.23 -8.94
CA ILE A 300 -12.60 -20.27 -8.65
C ILE A 300 -11.91 -20.98 -9.81
N LEU A 301 -11.00 -20.26 -10.47
CA LEU A 301 -10.29 -20.71 -11.67
C LEU A 301 -8.78 -20.60 -11.44
N PRO A 302 -8.07 -21.71 -11.25
CA PRO A 302 -6.62 -21.67 -11.04
C PRO A 302 -5.86 -21.46 -12.37
N ASN A 303 -4.70 -20.79 -12.27
CA ASN A 303 -3.72 -20.66 -13.37
C ASN A 303 -4.31 -20.18 -14.70
N GLN A 304 -5.16 -19.15 -14.66
CA GLN A 304 -5.75 -18.58 -15.88
C GLN A 304 -4.80 -17.53 -16.48
N THR A 305 -4.75 -17.49 -17.80
CA THR A 305 -4.15 -16.38 -18.53
C THR A 305 -5.04 -15.15 -18.38
N CYS A 306 -4.44 -14.04 -18.01
CA CYS A 306 -5.09 -12.73 -17.95
C CYS A 306 -4.46 -11.85 -19.03
N THR A 307 -5.28 -11.21 -19.85
CA THR A 307 -4.82 -10.37 -20.96
C THR A 307 -5.53 -9.03 -20.90
N LEU A 308 -4.77 -7.94 -20.94
CA LEU A 308 -5.30 -6.58 -21.03
C LEU A 308 -5.07 -6.02 -22.42
N TRP A 309 -6.15 -5.70 -23.08
CA TRP A 309 -6.21 -5.03 -24.37
C TRP A 309 -6.50 -3.54 -24.18
N LYS A 310 -6.56 -2.81 -25.27
CA LYS A 310 -6.83 -1.35 -25.24
C LYS A 310 -8.24 -1.00 -24.78
N ASP A 311 -9.19 -1.90 -24.99
CA ASP A 311 -10.63 -1.70 -24.76
C ASP A 311 -11.27 -2.74 -23.83
N HIS A 312 -10.56 -3.83 -23.52
CA HIS A 312 -11.11 -4.91 -22.71
C HIS A 312 -10.07 -5.72 -21.93
N LEU A 313 -10.58 -6.53 -21.02
CA LEU A 313 -9.85 -7.53 -20.24
C LEU A 313 -10.39 -8.93 -20.53
N GLU A 314 -9.49 -9.89 -20.69
CA GLU A 314 -9.79 -11.31 -20.76
C GLU A 314 -9.22 -12.03 -19.53
N PHE A 315 -10.04 -12.90 -18.95
CA PHE A 315 -9.65 -13.75 -17.83
C PHE A 315 -9.92 -15.21 -18.18
N GLY A 316 -8.89 -15.92 -18.65
CA GLY A 316 -9.02 -17.22 -19.29
C GLY A 316 -9.87 -17.13 -20.56
N ASP A 317 -10.44 -18.27 -20.96
CA ASP A 317 -11.25 -18.36 -22.19
C ASP A 317 -12.73 -17.99 -21.96
N THR A 318 -13.12 -17.65 -20.74
CA THR A 318 -14.54 -17.64 -20.35
C THR A 318 -15.04 -16.36 -19.72
N HIS A 319 -14.17 -15.39 -19.42
CA HIS A 319 -14.61 -14.16 -18.76
C HIS A 319 -13.98 -12.95 -19.43
N TYR A 320 -14.85 -12.07 -19.91
CA TYR A 320 -14.51 -10.88 -20.68
C TYR A 320 -15.15 -9.65 -20.03
N ILE A 321 -14.42 -8.55 -19.92
CA ILE A 321 -14.91 -7.30 -19.35
C ILE A 321 -14.46 -6.15 -20.25
N ASN A 322 -15.40 -5.38 -20.81
CA ASN A 322 -15.07 -4.11 -21.46
C ASN A 322 -14.57 -3.10 -20.44
N LEU A 323 -13.60 -2.28 -20.81
CA LEU A 323 -13.06 -1.28 -19.89
C LEU A 323 -14.06 -0.19 -19.52
N GLU A 324 -15.03 0.08 -20.39
CA GLU A 324 -16.15 1.01 -20.12
C GLU A 324 -17.08 0.54 -18.97
N ASP A 325 -17.15 -0.79 -18.75
CA ASP A 325 -17.96 -1.40 -17.69
C ASP A 325 -17.19 -1.44 -16.35
N VAL A 326 -15.90 -1.13 -16.33
CA VAL A 326 -15.09 -1.14 -15.12
C VAL A 326 -15.43 0.08 -14.25
N ARG A 327 -15.86 -0.19 -13.01
CA ARG A 327 -16.24 0.84 -12.02
C ARG A 327 -15.16 1.11 -11.02
N TYR A 328 -14.37 0.10 -10.70
CA TYR A 328 -13.28 0.23 -9.72
C TYR A 328 -12.18 -0.79 -9.95
N THR A 329 -10.93 -0.36 -9.73
CA THR A 329 -9.77 -1.22 -9.67
C THR A 329 -8.99 -0.98 -8.36
N GLY A 330 -8.49 -2.02 -7.76
CA GLY A 330 -7.73 -1.92 -6.52
C GLY A 330 -6.63 -2.95 -6.41
N LEU A 331 -5.62 -2.62 -5.59
CA LEU A 331 -4.53 -3.53 -5.28
C LEU A 331 -4.61 -4.01 -3.84
N GLU A 332 -4.41 -5.30 -3.65
CA GLU A 332 -4.26 -5.88 -2.34
C GLU A 332 -2.96 -6.69 -2.27
N ARG A 333 -2.20 -6.49 -1.18
CA ARG A 333 -0.85 -7.03 -1.04
C ARG A 333 0.07 -6.55 -2.20
N ASN A 334 0.95 -7.43 -2.71
CA ASN A 334 1.88 -7.12 -3.79
C ASN A 334 1.60 -7.97 -5.05
N ASP A 335 0.57 -8.78 -5.01
CA ASP A 335 0.30 -9.83 -5.97
C ASP A 335 -1.18 -9.99 -6.34
N LYS A 336 -2.05 -9.09 -5.83
CA LYS A 336 -3.49 -9.18 -6.08
C LYS A 336 -4.05 -7.90 -6.68
N LEU A 337 -4.73 -8.06 -7.78
CA LEU A 337 -5.60 -7.07 -8.40
C LEU A 337 -7.05 -7.48 -8.15
N TRP A 338 -7.89 -6.53 -7.80
CA TRP A 338 -9.33 -6.73 -7.82
C TRP A 338 -10.00 -5.64 -8.64
N LEU A 339 -11.06 -6.03 -9.31
CA LEU A 339 -11.77 -5.21 -10.26
C LEU A 339 -13.28 -5.42 -10.06
N ILE A 340 -14.01 -4.32 -10.00
CA ILE A 340 -15.48 -4.31 -9.99
C ILE A 340 -15.95 -3.79 -11.32
N SER A 341 -16.80 -4.57 -11.99
CA SER A 341 -17.53 -4.18 -13.18
C SER A 341 -19.03 -4.19 -12.94
N ASP A 342 -19.80 -3.74 -13.89
CA ASP A 342 -21.27 -3.77 -13.82
C ASP A 342 -21.84 -5.18 -13.64
N SER A 343 -21.15 -6.20 -14.12
CA SER A 343 -21.62 -7.60 -14.12
C SER A 343 -20.96 -8.49 -13.08
N SER A 344 -19.75 -8.15 -12.63
CA SER A 344 -18.95 -9.04 -11.77
C SER A 344 -17.88 -8.33 -10.97
N THR A 345 -17.41 -9.03 -9.94
CA THR A 345 -16.17 -8.67 -9.22
C THR A 345 -15.14 -9.76 -9.46
N VAL A 346 -13.98 -9.37 -9.99
CA VAL A 346 -12.85 -10.28 -10.25
C VAL A 346 -11.76 -10.02 -9.24
N PHE A 347 -11.27 -11.07 -8.59
CA PHE A 347 -10.07 -11.08 -7.75
C PHE A 347 -9.03 -11.93 -8.46
N ALA A 348 -7.96 -11.30 -8.95
CA ALA A 348 -6.87 -11.95 -9.65
C ALA A 348 -5.61 -11.97 -8.77
N HIS A 349 -5.15 -13.16 -8.41
CA HIS A 349 -3.94 -13.37 -7.65
C HIS A 349 -2.83 -13.80 -8.59
N PHE A 350 -2.01 -12.85 -9.00
CA PHE A 350 -0.90 -13.02 -9.93
C PHE A 350 0.28 -13.75 -9.31
N ARG A 351 1.19 -14.24 -10.13
CA ARG A 351 2.47 -14.78 -9.69
C ARG A 351 3.35 -13.65 -9.15
N ARG A 352 4.31 -14.02 -8.30
CA ARG A 352 5.20 -13.02 -7.65
C ARG A 352 6.09 -12.23 -8.61
N GLU A 353 6.40 -12.79 -9.76
CA GLU A 353 7.16 -12.13 -10.82
C GLU A 353 6.35 -11.10 -11.60
N ASP A 354 5.03 -11.21 -11.61
CA ASP A 354 4.15 -10.27 -12.30
C ASP A 354 3.94 -9.02 -11.45
N SER A 355 4.05 -7.84 -12.06
CA SER A 355 3.77 -6.58 -11.38
C SER A 355 2.28 -6.23 -11.45
N VAL A 356 1.57 -6.45 -10.36
CA VAL A 356 0.16 -5.98 -10.27
C VAL A 356 0.03 -4.46 -10.34
N LEU A 357 1.11 -3.72 -10.00
CA LEU A 357 1.16 -2.27 -10.15
C LEU A 357 1.08 -1.85 -11.63
N ALA A 358 1.74 -2.60 -12.52
CA ALA A 358 1.62 -2.38 -13.96
C ALA A 358 0.16 -2.47 -14.42
N TRP A 359 -0.56 -3.50 -13.99
CA TRP A 359 -1.98 -3.67 -14.31
C TRP A 359 -2.82 -2.50 -13.80
N LYS A 360 -2.59 -2.09 -12.55
CA LYS A 360 -3.32 -0.96 -11.96
C LYS A 360 -3.05 0.34 -12.71
N ASP A 361 -1.79 0.67 -12.97
CA ASP A 361 -1.41 1.92 -13.63
C ASP A 361 -1.92 1.99 -15.07
N VAL A 362 -1.90 0.88 -15.80
CA VAL A 362 -2.45 0.82 -17.16
C VAL A 362 -3.96 0.93 -17.15
N LEU A 363 -4.65 0.22 -16.24
CA LEU A 363 -6.10 0.30 -16.09
C LEU A 363 -6.56 1.71 -15.71
N ASP A 364 -5.85 2.40 -14.81
CA ASP A 364 -6.16 3.78 -14.44
C ASP A 364 -6.06 4.77 -15.60
N ARG A 365 -5.21 4.46 -16.59
CA ARG A 365 -5.06 5.27 -17.80
C ARG A 365 -6.12 4.96 -18.87
N LEU A 366 -6.54 3.71 -18.98
CA LEU A 366 -7.50 3.26 -19.99
C LEU A 366 -8.96 3.41 -19.54
N ALA A 367 -9.22 3.30 -18.24
CA ALA A 367 -10.54 3.41 -17.63
C ALA A 367 -10.55 4.50 -16.53
N PRO A 368 -10.43 5.80 -16.89
CA PRO A 368 -10.22 6.90 -15.93
C PRO A 368 -11.37 7.11 -14.94
N HIS A 369 -12.56 6.56 -15.20
CA HIS A 369 -13.71 6.67 -14.29
C HIS A 369 -13.60 5.78 -13.04
N THR A 370 -12.58 4.95 -12.94
CA THR A 370 -12.38 4.02 -11.82
C THR A 370 -11.89 4.68 -10.53
N ASN A 371 -11.55 5.97 -10.54
CA ASN A 371 -10.89 6.67 -9.43
C ASN A 371 -11.74 7.78 -8.79
N GLN A 372 -13.03 7.90 -9.11
CA GLN A 372 -13.93 8.86 -8.48
C GLN A 372 -14.64 8.33 -7.24
#